data_70d5d6a187c0a3ad4f81fc3c575b22b1
#
_entry.id   70d5d6a187c0a3ad4f81fc3c575b22b1
#
_cell.length_a   1.000
_cell.length_b   1.000
_cell.length_c   1.000
_cell.angle_alpha   90.00
_cell.angle_beta   90.00
_cell.angle_gamma   90.00
#
_symmetry.space_group_name_H-M   'P 1'
#
loop_
_entity.id
_entity.type
_entity.pdbx_description
1 polymer ?
#
loop_
_entity_poly.entity_id
_entity_poly.type
_entity_poly.pdbx_seq_one_letter_code
_entity_poly.pdbx_strand_id
1 'polypeptide(L)'
;ARARAQEAAVHGEVPVGCVIVRNGEIVGRGRNQREEKQAAVSHAEMEAIAQANAALGSWRLDECDLYVTLEPCCHFGKQPPCVNAILEAGISRVVVGSADPNPLVSGKGIAALRVQGVAVTEGVLREECDALNRIFFHFITTKRPFVSMKYAMTMDGKIATVTGASKWITREAARADVQQQRHRFSGIMVGVGTILADDPLLTCHMENGKNPVRIVCDTQLRTPLQAQVVATAKQIPTILATCCADPTRQAIYRQAGCRVICLDKRNGHIDLVQLMEKLGQEQIDSILLEGGGTLNWAALESGVVQQVQAYIAPKLFGGQEAKTPVEGAGVPVPSAAFRLKNSRLTHLGEDILIESEVEYPCSLEL
;
A
#
# COMPACT_ATOMS: atom_id res chain seq x y z
N ALA A 1 11.03 17.54 -6.49
CA ALA A 1 10.30 16.96 -5.36
C ALA A 1 9.73 15.56 -5.71
N ARG A 2 8.92 15.40 -6.77
CA ARG A 2 8.27 14.12 -7.14
C ARG A 2 9.25 12.94 -7.28
N ALA A 3 10.37 13.11 -7.97
CA ALA A 3 11.38 12.05 -8.09
C ALA A 3 11.92 11.60 -6.72
N ARG A 4 12.08 12.55 -5.77
CA ARG A 4 12.47 12.23 -4.39
C ARG A 4 11.40 11.46 -3.64
N ALA A 5 10.11 11.79 -3.86
CA ALA A 5 9.00 11.03 -3.28
C ALA A 5 8.93 9.60 -3.84
N GLN A 6 9.14 9.41 -5.14
CA GLN A 6 9.21 8.09 -5.75
C GLN A 6 10.37 7.25 -5.18
N GLU A 7 11.52 7.86 -4.97
CA GLU A 7 12.66 7.22 -4.33
C GLU A 7 12.34 6.79 -2.89
N ALA A 8 11.66 7.64 -2.11
CA ALA A 8 11.17 7.28 -0.77
C ALA A 8 10.28 6.02 -0.81
N ALA A 9 9.34 5.95 -1.78
CA ALA A 9 8.47 4.79 -1.96
C ALA A 9 9.25 3.49 -2.24
N VAL A 10 10.32 3.55 -3.05
CA VAL A 10 11.18 2.39 -3.35
C VAL A 10 11.86 1.86 -2.08
N HIS A 11 12.13 2.72 -1.10
CA HIS A 11 12.72 2.34 0.20
C HIS A 11 11.67 2.02 1.29
N GLY A 12 10.38 1.87 0.91
CA GLY A 12 9.31 1.54 1.86
C GLY A 12 8.93 2.67 2.82
N GLU A 13 9.25 3.92 2.46
CA GLU A 13 8.88 5.12 3.20
C GLU A 13 7.58 5.74 2.68
N VAL A 14 6.93 6.57 3.48
CA VAL A 14 5.84 7.42 2.99
C VAL A 14 6.39 8.33 1.88
N PRO A 15 5.77 8.34 0.69
CA PRO A 15 6.29 9.03 -0.50
C PRO A 15 6.25 10.56 -0.40
N VAL A 16 7.13 11.14 0.38
CA VAL A 16 7.30 12.60 0.45
C VAL A 16 8.69 12.99 -0.06
N GLY A 17 8.71 13.99 -0.91
CA GLY A 17 9.95 14.55 -1.45
C GLY A 17 9.95 16.06 -1.41
N CYS A 18 11.10 16.62 -1.11
CA CYS A 18 11.33 18.05 -1.02
C CYS A 18 12.55 18.47 -1.85
N VAL A 19 12.51 19.66 -2.44
CA VAL A 19 13.69 20.31 -3.02
C VAL A 19 13.69 21.79 -2.65
N ILE A 20 14.90 22.34 -2.44
CA ILE A 20 15.11 23.76 -2.19
C ILE A 20 15.88 24.34 -3.38
N VAL A 21 15.39 25.46 -3.89
CA VAL A 21 15.89 26.12 -5.09
C VAL A 21 16.32 27.54 -4.74
N ARG A 22 17.49 27.96 -5.19
CA ARG A 22 17.96 29.34 -5.13
C ARG A 22 18.43 29.78 -6.52
N ASN A 23 17.94 30.92 -7.01
CA ASN A 23 18.29 31.45 -8.34
C ASN A 23 18.14 30.46 -9.50
N GLY A 24 17.09 29.59 -9.43
CA GLY A 24 16.84 28.57 -10.44
C GLY A 24 17.65 27.27 -10.28
N GLU A 25 18.59 27.21 -9.35
CA GLU A 25 19.43 26.03 -9.09
C GLU A 25 18.95 25.28 -7.84
N ILE A 26 18.95 23.94 -7.90
CA ILE A 26 18.61 23.10 -6.75
C ILE A 26 19.82 23.03 -5.80
N VAL A 27 19.66 23.64 -4.62
CA VAL A 27 20.69 23.66 -3.56
C VAL A 27 20.45 22.59 -2.47
N GLY A 28 19.22 22.07 -2.35
CA GLY A 28 18.90 21.01 -1.39
C GLY A 28 17.88 20.03 -1.95
N ARG A 29 18.03 18.74 -1.61
CA ARG A 29 17.12 17.64 -1.96
C ARG A 29 16.89 16.79 -0.73
N GLY A 30 15.63 16.46 -0.48
CA GLY A 30 15.24 15.59 0.62
C GLY A 30 14.16 14.60 0.20
N ARG A 31 14.14 13.44 0.83
CA ARG A 31 13.05 12.49 0.83
C ARG A 31 12.78 12.01 2.25
N ASN A 32 11.60 11.49 2.50
CA ASN A 32 11.33 10.85 3.78
C ASN A 32 12.29 9.64 3.97
N GLN A 33 12.90 9.54 5.16
CA GLN A 33 13.88 8.51 5.51
C GLN A 33 13.74 8.07 6.99
N ARG A 34 12.53 8.18 7.52
CA ARG A 34 12.28 7.91 8.95
C ARG A 34 12.57 6.47 9.35
N GLU A 35 12.11 5.52 8.57
CA GLU A 35 12.28 4.10 8.83
C GLU A 35 13.72 3.65 8.49
N GLU A 36 14.26 4.15 7.39
CA GLU A 36 15.62 3.84 6.96
C GLU A 36 16.67 4.30 7.97
N LYS A 37 16.56 5.54 8.44
CA LYS A 37 17.48 6.11 9.42
C LYS A 37 17.12 5.83 10.87
N GLN A 38 15.97 5.19 11.14
CA GLN A 38 15.42 5.02 12.49
C GLN A 38 15.35 6.36 13.25
N ALA A 39 15.05 7.44 12.52
CA ALA A 39 15.09 8.82 13.03
C ALA A 39 13.77 9.54 12.73
N ALA A 40 13.04 9.88 13.79
CA ALA A 40 11.74 10.55 13.65
C ALA A 40 11.85 11.91 12.92
N VAL A 41 12.99 12.57 12.98
CA VAL A 41 13.25 13.89 12.38
C VAL A 41 13.54 13.86 10.87
N SER A 42 13.77 12.68 10.27
CA SER A 42 14.18 12.57 8.87
C SER A 42 13.00 12.70 7.89
N HIS A 43 12.24 13.80 7.98
CA HIS A 43 11.26 14.19 6.98
C HIS A 43 11.93 14.81 5.77
N ALA A 44 11.26 14.79 4.62
CA ALA A 44 11.80 15.30 3.35
C ALA A 44 12.27 16.75 3.43
N GLU A 45 11.52 17.61 4.14
CA GLU A 45 11.84 19.01 4.34
C GLU A 45 13.12 19.18 5.16
N MET A 46 13.25 18.41 6.25
CA MET A 46 14.42 18.46 7.13
C MET A 46 15.70 18.05 6.40
N GLU A 47 15.62 16.98 5.61
CA GLU A 47 16.74 16.49 4.79
C GLU A 47 17.14 17.51 3.72
N ALA A 48 16.16 18.16 3.07
CA ALA A 48 16.41 19.20 2.07
C ALA A 48 17.03 20.45 2.68
N ILE A 49 16.56 20.89 3.86
CA ILE A 49 17.11 22.05 4.60
C ILE A 49 18.55 21.74 5.01
N ALA A 50 18.82 20.57 5.59
CA ALA A 50 20.17 20.20 6.01
C ALA A 50 21.16 20.19 4.81
N GLN A 51 20.74 19.66 3.67
CA GLN A 51 21.57 19.67 2.45
C GLN A 51 21.79 21.07 1.91
N ALA A 52 20.76 21.92 1.88
CA ALA A 52 20.88 23.31 1.42
C ALA A 52 21.80 24.12 2.33
N ASN A 53 21.68 23.94 3.66
CA ASN A 53 22.57 24.60 4.63
C ASN A 53 24.03 24.23 4.39
N ALA A 54 24.33 22.97 4.15
CA ALA A 54 25.69 22.51 3.84
C ALA A 54 26.19 23.06 2.51
N ALA A 55 25.36 23.10 1.47
CA ALA A 55 25.71 23.58 0.15
C ALA A 55 26.00 25.11 0.13
N LEU A 56 25.22 25.87 0.92
CA LEU A 56 25.34 27.32 0.97
C LEU A 56 26.25 27.84 2.10
N GLY A 57 26.73 26.94 2.99
CA GLY A 57 27.54 27.34 4.15
C GLY A 57 26.77 28.25 5.13
N SER A 58 25.44 28.16 5.18
CA SER A 58 24.56 29.02 5.96
C SER A 58 23.39 28.25 6.51
N TRP A 59 23.01 28.52 7.75
CA TRP A 59 21.77 28.05 8.33
C TRP A 59 20.53 28.83 7.87
N ARG A 60 20.74 30.05 7.30
CA ARG A 60 19.70 30.87 6.70
C ARG A 60 19.59 30.53 5.21
N LEU A 61 18.38 30.32 4.77
CA LEU A 61 18.01 30.01 3.38
C LEU A 61 17.14 31.12 2.78
N ASP A 62 17.47 32.36 3.16
CA ASP A 62 16.83 33.54 2.59
C ASP A 62 16.97 33.52 1.04
N GLU A 63 15.96 33.98 0.32
CA GLU A 63 15.89 33.94 -1.16
C GLU A 63 15.78 32.51 -1.75
N CYS A 64 15.50 31.50 -0.92
CA CYS A 64 15.23 30.15 -1.39
C CYS A 64 13.75 29.85 -1.47
N ASP A 65 13.36 29.10 -2.50
CA ASP A 65 12.04 28.51 -2.67
C ASP A 65 12.07 27.04 -2.24
N LEU A 66 11.07 26.60 -1.46
CA LEU A 66 10.90 25.21 -1.09
C LEU A 66 9.72 24.58 -1.86
N TYR A 67 9.96 23.43 -2.48
CA TYR A 67 8.96 22.64 -3.20
C TYR A 67 8.79 21.28 -2.51
N VAL A 68 7.60 20.99 -2.04
CA VAL A 68 7.29 19.73 -1.33
C VAL A 68 6.05 19.06 -1.92
N THR A 69 6.05 17.74 -1.97
CA THR A 69 4.94 16.95 -2.56
C THR A 69 3.73 16.83 -1.65
N LEU A 70 3.89 17.04 -0.34
CA LEU A 70 2.83 16.94 0.67
C LEU A 70 2.92 18.15 1.62
N GLU A 71 1.80 18.61 2.13
CA GLU A 71 1.71 19.71 3.10
C GLU A 71 2.65 19.48 4.30
N PRO A 72 3.51 20.45 4.67
CA PRO A 72 4.41 20.36 5.81
C PRO A 72 3.64 20.20 7.13
N CYS A 73 4.06 19.26 7.96
CA CYS A 73 3.42 19.02 9.25
C CYS A 73 3.55 20.22 10.20
N CYS A 74 2.46 20.49 10.96
CA CYS A 74 2.34 21.63 11.87
C CYS A 74 2.08 21.24 13.33
N HIS A 75 2.04 19.94 13.65
CA HIS A 75 1.80 19.44 14.99
C HIS A 75 3.05 18.82 15.61
N PHE A 76 3.19 18.91 16.92
CA PHE A 76 4.20 18.18 17.67
C PHE A 76 3.80 16.71 17.74
N GLY A 77 4.54 15.87 17.03
CA GLY A 77 4.45 14.42 17.10
C GLY A 77 5.65 13.84 17.85
N LYS A 78 6.36 12.92 17.20
CA LYS A 78 7.65 12.42 17.71
C LYS A 78 8.80 13.42 17.49
N GLN A 79 8.55 14.54 16.82
CA GLN A 79 9.49 15.60 16.49
C GLN A 79 8.79 16.98 16.42
N PRO A 80 9.55 18.10 16.43
CA PRO A 80 9.01 19.42 16.12
C PRO A 80 8.45 19.47 14.68
N PRO A 81 7.44 20.32 14.42
CA PRO A 81 6.83 20.46 13.09
C PRO A 81 7.81 20.94 12.02
N CYS A 82 7.69 20.40 10.79
CA CYS A 82 8.47 20.90 9.64
C CYS A 82 8.23 22.38 9.33
N VAL A 83 7.03 22.88 9.62
CA VAL A 83 6.69 24.32 9.52
C VAL A 83 7.68 25.17 10.31
N ASN A 84 8.05 24.78 11.54
CA ASN A 84 9.00 25.54 12.35
C ASN A 84 10.38 25.59 11.72
N ALA A 85 10.89 24.48 11.22
CA ALA A 85 12.18 24.42 10.55
C ALA A 85 12.23 25.27 9.26
N ILE A 86 11.12 25.31 8.50
CA ILE A 86 10.97 26.16 7.31
C ILE A 86 11.07 27.65 7.70
N LEU A 87 10.39 28.05 8.77
CA LEU A 87 10.39 29.42 9.28
C LEU A 87 11.77 29.82 9.84
N GLU A 88 12.37 28.96 10.66
CA GLU A 88 13.70 29.18 11.23
C GLU A 88 14.78 29.32 10.14
N ALA A 89 14.68 28.52 9.08
CA ALA A 89 15.58 28.62 7.93
C ALA A 89 15.40 29.93 7.11
N GLY A 90 14.34 30.70 7.31
CA GLY A 90 14.08 31.95 6.61
C GLY A 90 13.56 31.78 5.17
N ILE A 91 12.98 30.62 4.84
CA ILE A 91 12.39 30.37 3.52
C ILE A 91 11.16 31.23 3.34
N SER A 92 11.13 32.08 2.30
CA SER A 92 10.06 33.06 2.06
C SER A 92 8.96 32.56 1.13
N ARG A 93 9.19 31.45 0.38
CA ARG A 93 8.21 30.87 -0.54
C ARG A 93 8.19 29.34 -0.45
N VAL A 94 6.99 28.78 -0.35
CA VAL A 94 6.74 27.33 -0.31
C VAL A 94 5.72 26.93 -1.37
N VAL A 95 6.03 25.90 -2.15
CA VAL A 95 5.15 25.32 -3.16
C VAL A 95 4.78 23.89 -2.72
N VAL A 96 3.49 23.66 -2.52
CA VAL A 96 2.94 22.42 -2.01
C VAL A 96 2.16 21.67 -3.11
N GLY A 97 2.43 20.38 -3.26
CA GLY A 97 1.70 19.50 -4.18
C GLY A 97 0.31 19.16 -3.64
N SER A 98 0.25 18.24 -2.67
CA SER A 98 -0.99 17.77 -2.04
C SER A 98 -1.20 18.40 -0.67
N ALA A 99 -2.45 18.70 -0.33
CA ALA A 99 -2.85 18.91 1.08
C ALA A 99 -2.76 17.57 1.85
N ASP A 100 -2.43 17.64 3.13
CA ASP A 100 -2.47 16.45 3.99
C ASP A 100 -3.91 16.20 4.47
N PRO A 101 -4.53 15.03 4.18
CA PRO A 101 -5.89 14.75 4.62
C PRO A 101 -5.98 14.43 6.13
N ASN A 102 -4.85 14.34 6.84
CA ASN A 102 -4.83 14.12 8.28
C ASN A 102 -5.51 15.28 9.01
N PRO A 103 -6.58 15.08 9.79
CA PRO A 103 -7.29 16.15 10.52
C PRO A 103 -6.39 16.98 11.46
N LEU A 104 -5.24 16.44 11.87
CA LEU A 104 -4.24 17.16 12.68
C LEU A 104 -3.44 18.18 11.86
N VAL A 105 -3.30 17.98 10.56
CA VAL A 105 -2.51 18.81 9.63
C VAL A 105 -3.43 19.62 8.71
N SER A 106 -4.24 18.97 7.95
CA SER A 106 -5.21 19.46 6.94
C SER A 106 -5.38 21.00 6.85
N GLY A 107 -4.61 21.65 6.01
CA GLY A 107 -4.59 23.10 5.79
C GLY A 107 -3.93 23.93 6.89
N LYS A 108 -3.64 23.36 8.06
CA LYS A 108 -3.08 24.09 9.20
C LYS A 108 -1.59 24.40 9.00
N GLY A 109 -0.86 23.53 8.34
CA GLY A 109 0.57 23.75 7.98
C GLY A 109 0.71 24.93 7.03
N ILE A 110 -0.11 24.95 5.98
CA ILE A 110 -0.18 26.02 5.00
C ILE A 110 -0.62 27.35 5.68
N ALA A 111 -1.66 27.29 6.51
CA ALA A 111 -2.14 28.47 7.25
C ALA A 111 -1.07 29.03 8.19
N ALA A 112 -0.35 28.18 8.91
CA ALA A 112 0.71 28.62 9.83
C ALA A 112 1.87 29.32 9.07
N LEU A 113 2.28 28.80 7.91
CA LEU A 113 3.29 29.46 7.06
C LEU A 113 2.81 30.82 6.57
N ARG A 114 1.56 30.93 6.09
CA ARG A 114 0.99 32.21 5.61
C ARG A 114 0.88 33.28 6.71
N VAL A 115 0.49 32.89 7.91
CA VAL A 115 0.42 33.80 9.08
C VAL A 115 1.78 34.43 9.40
N GLN A 116 2.86 33.68 9.16
CA GLN A 116 4.24 34.13 9.36
C GLN A 116 4.85 34.84 8.15
N GLY A 117 4.04 35.17 7.13
CA GLY A 117 4.45 35.94 5.96
C GLY A 117 5.08 35.12 4.84
N VAL A 118 5.09 33.78 4.92
CA VAL A 118 5.58 32.91 3.84
C VAL A 118 4.57 32.89 2.69
N ALA A 119 5.04 33.11 1.47
CA ALA A 119 4.22 32.99 0.26
C ALA A 119 3.98 31.52 -0.06
N VAL A 120 2.73 31.04 0.04
CA VAL A 120 2.40 29.63 -0.21
C VAL A 120 1.54 29.45 -1.45
N THR A 121 2.05 28.66 -2.42
CA THR A 121 1.30 28.17 -3.59
C THR A 121 0.96 26.70 -3.35
N GLU A 122 -0.30 26.32 -3.44
CA GLU A 122 -0.78 24.96 -3.18
C GLU A 122 -1.43 24.32 -4.41
N GLY A 123 -1.55 22.99 -4.41
CA GLY A 123 -2.21 22.23 -5.47
C GLY A 123 -1.37 22.05 -6.75
N VAL A 124 -0.07 22.28 -6.69
CA VAL A 124 0.80 22.13 -7.87
C VAL A 124 1.08 20.67 -8.16
N LEU A 125 0.62 20.18 -9.33
CA LEU A 125 0.66 18.75 -9.70
C LEU A 125 -0.05 17.87 -8.65
N ARG A 126 -1.21 18.34 -8.20
CA ARG A 126 -1.96 17.71 -7.10
C ARG A 126 -2.28 16.26 -7.39
N GLU A 127 -2.87 15.95 -8.54
CA GLU A 127 -3.28 14.59 -8.89
C GLU A 127 -2.11 13.60 -8.86
N GLU A 128 -0.95 14.02 -9.38
CA GLU A 128 0.25 13.20 -9.38
C GLU A 128 0.86 13.05 -7.98
N CYS A 129 0.75 14.06 -7.12
CA CYS A 129 1.20 13.97 -5.74
C CYS A 129 0.24 13.12 -4.89
N ASP A 130 -1.08 13.24 -5.09
CA ASP A 130 -2.09 12.40 -4.46
C ASP A 130 -1.87 10.92 -4.83
N ALA A 131 -1.59 10.64 -6.11
CA ALA A 131 -1.32 9.28 -6.59
C ALA A 131 -0.12 8.60 -5.92
N LEU A 132 0.89 9.37 -5.50
CA LEU A 132 2.02 8.82 -4.74
C LEU A 132 1.62 8.37 -3.34
N ASN A 133 0.68 9.06 -2.70
CA ASN A 133 0.35 8.91 -1.28
C ASN A 133 -0.98 8.16 -1.02
N ARG A 134 -1.51 7.41 -1.98
CA ARG A 134 -2.82 6.71 -1.87
C ARG A 134 -2.94 5.85 -0.62
N ILE A 135 -1.92 5.07 -0.29
CA ILE A 135 -1.89 4.20 0.90
C ILE A 135 -2.01 5.07 2.16
N PHE A 136 -1.13 6.07 2.28
CA PHE A 136 -1.13 6.96 3.43
C PHE A 136 -2.46 7.70 3.56
N PHE A 137 -2.98 8.27 2.49
CA PHE A 137 -4.25 9.02 2.50
C PHE A 137 -5.43 8.15 2.91
N HIS A 138 -5.53 6.94 2.35
CA HIS A 138 -6.58 6.00 2.73
C HIS A 138 -6.49 5.63 4.21
N PHE A 139 -5.30 5.23 4.67
CA PHE A 139 -5.11 4.78 6.05
C PHE A 139 -5.33 5.90 7.07
N ILE A 140 -4.82 7.11 6.82
CA ILE A 140 -4.94 8.21 7.79
C ILE A 140 -6.38 8.70 7.94
N THR A 141 -7.20 8.59 6.88
CA THR A 141 -8.60 9.00 6.88
C THR A 141 -9.55 7.91 7.37
N THR A 142 -9.33 6.65 7.00
CA THR A 142 -10.26 5.55 7.29
C THR A 142 -9.85 4.70 8.49
N LYS A 143 -8.57 4.73 8.88
CA LYS A 143 -7.94 3.82 9.85
C LYS A 143 -8.04 2.35 9.46
N ARG A 144 -8.27 2.06 8.18
CA ARG A 144 -8.30 0.71 7.59
C ARG A 144 -7.18 0.59 6.54
N PRO A 145 -6.62 -0.62 6.33
CA PRO A 145 -5.62 -0.85 5.28
C PRO A 145 -6.14 -0.48 3.89
N PHE A 146 -5.28 0.09 3.06
CA PHE A 146 -5.48 0.18 1.62
C PHE A 146 -5.27 -1.19 1.00
N VAL A 147 -6.29 -1.76 0.37
CA VAL A 147 -6.22 -3.10 -0.25
C VAL A 147 -6.02 -2.98 -1.75
N SER A 148 -4.90 -3.51 -2.24
CA SER A 148 -4.66 -3.72 -3.67
C SER A 148 -4.86 -5.19 -4.00
N MET A 149 -5.88 -5.50 -4.80
CA MET A 149 -6.16 -6.84 -5.30
C MET A 149 -5.28 -7.13 -6.50
N LYS A 150 -4.35 -8.07 -6.36
CA LYS A 150 -3.40 -8.45 -7.40
C LYS A 150 -3.68 -9.86 -7.90
N TYR A 151 -3.73 -10.03 -9.21
CA TYR A 151 -3.75 -11.34 -9.83
C TYR A 151 -2.90 -11.36 -11.11
N ALA A 152 -2.42 -12.56 -11.46
CA ALA A 152 -1.78 -12.84 -12.76
C ALA A 152 -2.66 -13.80 -13.54
N MET A 153 -2.98 -13.44 -14.78
CA MET A 153 -3.86 -14.25 -15.63
C MET A 153 -3.34 -14.33 -17.06
N THR A 154 -3.83 -15.31 -17.80
CA THR A 154 -3.68 -15.38 -19.24
C THR A 154 -4.60 -14.37 -19.94
N MET A 155 -4.41 -14.13 -21.23
CA MET A 155 -5.24 -13.24 -22.05
C MET A 155 -6.72 -13.68 -22.07
N ASP A 156 -7.00 -14.97 -21.94
CA ASP A 156 -8.35 -15.53 -21.82
C ASP A 156 -8.86 -15.63 -20.35
N GLY A 157 -8.22 -14.91 -19.40
CA GLY A 157 -8.70 -14.74 -18.04
C GLY A 157 -8.51 -15.95 -17.12
N LYS A 158 -7.49 -16.78 -17.32
CA LYS A 158 -7.23 -17.96 -16.49
C LYS A 158 -6.06 -17.74 -15.54
N ILE A 159 -6.22 -18.12 -14.26
CA ILE A 159 -5.18 -18.09 -13.22
C ILE A 159 -4.55 -19.45 -12.95
N ALA A 160 -5.03 -20.51 -13.57
CA ALA A 160 -4.48 -21.86 -13.56
C ALA A 160 -4.99 -22.63 -14.78
N THR A 161 -4.29 -23.72 -15.14
CA THR A 161 -4.78 -24.69 -16.12
C THR A 161 -5.94 -25.54 -15.56
N VAL A 162 -6.55 -26.38 -16.39
CA VAL A 162 -7.61 -27.31 -15.94
C VAL A 162 -7.12 -28.30 -14.87
N THR A 163 -5.82 -28.60 -14.82
CA THR A 163 -5.21 -29.46 -13.81
C THR A 163 -4.80 -28.69 -12.54
N GLY A 164 -5.02 -27.39 -12.50
CA GLY A 164 -4.64 -26.51 -11.37
C GLY A 164 -3.21 -26.00 -11.39
N ALA A 165 -2.42 -26.29 -12.44
CA ALA A 165 -1.04 -25.76 -12.55
C ALA A 165 -1.08 -24.24 -12.81
N SER A 166 -0.40 -23.45 -11.95
CA SER A 166 -0.38 -21.98 -11.97
C SER A 166 1.01 -21.37 -12.24
N LYS A 167 2.08 -22.16 -12.18
CA LYS A 167 3.48 -21.70 -12.29
C LYS A 167 4.06 -22.04 -13.66
N TRP A 168 4.51 -21.09 -14.49
CA TRP A 168 4.40 -19.63 -14.31
C TRP A 168 3.49 -19.05 -15.40
N ILE A 169 2.54 -18.22 -15.02
CA ILE A 169 1.65 -17.53 -15.97
C ILE A 169 2.43 -16.38 -16.61
N THR A 170 2.91 -15.46 -15.79
CA THR A 170 3.67 -14.27 -16.22
C THR A 170 5.18 -14.54 -16.21
N ARG A 171 5.91 -13.69 -16.93
CA ARG A 171 7.37 -13.79 -17.10
C ARG A 171 8.14 -13.09 -15.97
N GLU A 172 9.45 -13.08 -16.08
CA GLU A 172 10.38 -12.63 -15.04
C GLU A 172 10.17 -11.14 -14.66
N ALA A 173 10.02 -10.27 -15.67
CA ALA A 173 9.83 -8.83 -15.42
C ALA A 173 8.57 -8.55 -14.58
N ALA A 174 7.45 -9.22 -14.88
CA ALA A 174 6.23 -9.09 -14.09
C ALA A 174 6.40 -9.69 -12.67
N ARG A 175 7.10 -10.82 -12.54
CA ARG A 175 7.39 -11.40 -11.22
C ARG A 175 8.32 -10.52 -10.39
N ALA A 176 9.29 -9.85 -11.02
CA ALA A 176 10.17 -8.89 -10.33
C ALA A 176 9.35 -7.69 -9.81
N ASP A 177 8.41 -7.16 -10.60
CA ASP A 177 7.51 -6.10 -10.15
C ASP A 177 6.64 -6.56 -8.95
N VAL A 178 6.10 -7.79 -8.98
CA VAL A 178 5.37 -8.35 -7.82
C VAL A 178 6.24 -8.39 -6.56
N GLN A 179 7.55 -8.65 -6.66
CA GLN A 179 8.43 -8.61 -5.48
C GLN A 179 8.59 -7.17 -4.95
N GLN A 180 8.60 -6.16 -5.82
CA GLN A 180 8.57 -4.75 -5.40
C GLN A 180 7.25 -4.41 -4.68
N GLN A 181 6.11 -4.93 -5.17
CA GLN A 181 4.84 -4.74 -4.47
C GLN A 181 4.88 -5.42 -3.08
N ARG A 182 5.39 -6.64 -2.95
CA ARG A 182 5.54 -7.32 -1.66
C ARG A 182 6.47 -6.59 -0.69
N HIS A 183 7.49 -5.91 -1.19
CA HIS A 183 8.35 -5.02 -0.40
C HIS A 183 7.60 -3.79 0.09
N ARG A 184 6.74 -3.20 -0.76
CA ARG A 184 6.04 -1.95 -0.52
C ARG A 184 4.85 -2.10 0.45
N PHE A 185 4.07 -3.19 0.33
CA PHE A 185 2.87 -3.38 1.13
C PHE A 185 3.20 -3.95 2.51
N SER A 186 2.52 -3.44 3.57
CA SER A 186 2.74 -3.89 4.95
C SER A 186 2.21 -5.29 5.21
N GLY A 187 1.18 -5.72 4.49
CA GLY A 187 0.61 -7.06 4.58
C GLY A 187 0.41 -7.72 3.23
N ILE A 188 0.48 -9.07 3.22
CA ILE A 188 0.07 -9.91 2.09
C ILE A 188 -1.06 -10.83 2.54
N MET A 189 -2.16 -10.86 1.81
CA MET A 189 -3.37 -11.62 2.18
C MET A 189 -3.73 -12.66 1.14
N VAL A 190 -3.96 -13.88 1.61
CA VAL A 190 -4.40 -15.02 0.78
C VAL A 190 -5.54 -15.78 1.47
N GLY A 191 -6.29 -16.57 0.71
CA GLY A 191 -7.22 -17.55 1.25
C GLY A 191 -6.52 -18.88 1.59
N VAL A 192 -7.09 -19.67 2.50
CA VAL A 192 -6.59 -21.00 2.84
C VAL A 192 -6.51 -21.93 1.62
N GLY A 193 -7.33 -21.73 0.60
CA GLY A 193 -7.25 -22.49 -0.66
C GLY A 193 -5.88 -22.34 -1.35
N THR A 194 -5.29 -21.15 -1.33
CA THR A 194 -3.93 -20.90 -1.86
C THR A 194 -2.87 -21.63 -1.05
N ILE A 195 -3.00 -21.67 0.29
CA ILE A 195 -2.07 -22.41 1.15
C ILE A 195 -2.16 -23.91 0.87
N LEU A 196 -3.36 -24.45 0.72
CA LEU A 196 -3.58 -25.88 0.45
C LEU A 196 -3.11 -26.31 -0.95
N ALA A 197 -3.17 -25.42 -1.93
CA ALA A 197 -2.78 -25.72 -3.31
C ALA A 197 -1.28 -25.58 -3.56
N ASP A 198 -0.67 -24.50 -3.08
CA ASP A 198 0.67 -24.06 -3.50
C ASP A 198 1.70 -24.03 -2.37
N ASP A 199 1.28 -24.17 -1.11
CA ASP A 199 2.10 -24.00 0.11
C ASP A 199 3.12 -22.84 0.00
N PRO A 200 2.70 -21.62 -0.30
CA PRO A 200 3.60 -20.52 -0.58
C PRO A 200 4.21 -19.95 0.71
N LEU A 201 5.46 -19.49 0.63
CA LEU A 201 6.13 -18.81 1.74
C LEU A 201 5.60 -17.38 1.95
N LEU A 202 5.06 -16.72 0.92
CA LEU A 202 4.51 -15.36 0.93
C LEU A 202 5.51 -14.29 1.42
N THR A 203 6.75 -14.38 0.96
CA THR A 203 7.85 -13.47 1.31
C THR A 203 8.25 -12.59 0.13
N CYS A 204 8.98 -11.53 0.43
CA CYS A 204 9.71 -10.73 -0.54
C CYS A 204 11.09 -11.37 -0.77
N HIS A 205 11.45 -11.57 -2.05
CA HIS A 205 12.73 -12.21 -2.42
C HIS A 205 13.74 -11.19 -2.99
N MET A 206 13.52 -9.90 -2.76
CA MET A 206 14.46 -8.86 -3.14
C MET A 206 15.63 -8.83 -2.15
N GLU A 207 16.82 -8.50 -2.63
CA GLU A 207 17.95 -8.18 -1.78
C GLU A 207 17.59 -6.97 -0.88
N ASN A 208 17.77 -7.12 0.41
CA ASN A 208 17.33 -6.14 1.44
C ASN A 208 15.81 -5.83 1.43
N GLY A 209 14.99 -6.69 0.83
CA GLY A 209 13.54 -6.56 0.80
C GLY A 209 12.90 -6.80 2.17
N LYS A 210 11.90 -5.97 2.52
CA LYS A 210 11.08 -6.15 3.72
C LYS A 210 9.99 -7.19 3.46
N ASN A 211 9.86 -8.17 4.35
CA ASN A 211 8.75 -9.11 4.28
C ASN A 211 7.46 -8.47 4.79
N PRO A 212 6.34 -8.60 4.06
CA PRO A 212 5.03 -8.22 4.56
C PRO A 212 4.55 -9.16 5.67
N VAL A 213 3.65 -8.67 6.54
CA VAL A 213 2.89 -9.50 7.47
C VAL A 213 2.00 -10.44 6.65
N ARG A 214 2.11 -11.74 6.88
CA ARG A 214 1.32 -12.75 6.15
C ARG A 214 -0.04 -12.92 6.79
N ILE A 215 -1.11 -12.80 6.01
CA ILE A 215 -2.50 -12.89 6.47
C ILE A 215 -3.19 -14.01 5.71
N VAL A 216 -3.62 -15.05 6.40
CA VAL A 216 -4.36 -16.17 5.82
C VAL A 216 -5.81 -16.12 6.27
N CYS A 217 -6.72 -15.95 5.31
CA CYS A 217 -8.15 -16.02 5.53
C CYS A 217 -8.59 -17.50 5.57
N ASP A 218 -8.84 -18.01 6.76
CA ASP A 218 -9.18 -19.42 7.00
C ASP A 218 -10.38 -19.56 7.94
N THR A 219 -11.58 -19.47 7.39
CA THR A 219 -12.84 -19.48 8.15
C THR A 219 -12.92 -20.63 9.16
N GLN A 220 -12.36 -21.81 8.86
CA GLN A 220 -12.49 -23.02 9.65
C GLN A 220 -11.18 -23.50 10.32
N LEU A 221 -10.08 -22.73 10.23
CA LEU A 221 -8.76 -23.14 10.71
C LEU A 221 -8.30 -24.48 10.13
N ARG A 222 -8.26 -24.56 8.79
CA ARG A 222 -7.85 -25.77 8.03
C ARG A 222 -6.39 -25.68 7.55
N THR A 223 -5.72 -24.57 7.78
CA THR A 223 -4.31 -24.38 7.41
C THR A 223 -3.47 -25.49 8.03
N PRO A 224 -2.72 -26.28 7.27
CA PRO A 224 -1.88 -27.33 7.82
C PRO A 224 -0.80 -26.78 8.74
N LEU A 225 -0.53 -27.44 9.87
CA LEU A 225 0.50 -27.01 10.82
C LEU A 225 1.91 -27.03 10.21
N GLN A 226 2.14 -27.92 9.24
CA GLN A 226 3.38 -28.02 8.49
C GLN A 226 3.49 -27.03 7.32
N ALA A 227 2.41 -26.28 7.01
CA ALA A 227 2.45 -25.25 5.96
C ALA A 227 3.56 -24.24 6.21
N GLN A 228 4.28 -23.84 5.16
CA GLN A 228 5.43 -22.93 5.27
C GLN A 228 5.11 -21.65 6.05
N VAL A 229 3.93 -21.09 5.87
CA VAL A 229 3.49 -19.88 6.60
C VAL A 229 3.35 -20.11 8.10
N VAL A 230 3.01 -21.32 8.55
CA VAL A 230 2.92 -21.70 9.97
C VAL A 230 4.30 -22.08 10.50
N ALA A 231 5.02 -22.95 9.79
CA ALA A 231 6.34 -23.43 10.21
C ALA A 231 7.36 -22.30 10.42
N THR A 232 7.23 -21.21 9.67
CA THR A 232 8.12 -20.03 9.76
C THR A 232 7.51 -18.84 10.51
N ALA A 233 6.39 -19.04 11.23
CA ALA A 233 5.65 -17.94 11.85
C ALA A 233 6.42 -17.24 12.99
N LYS A 234 7.39 -17.92 13.61
CA LYS A 234 8.29 -17.33 14.62
C LYS A 234 9.31 -16.36 14.05
N GLN A 235 9.65 -16.51 12.75
CA GLN A 235 10.61 -15.63 12.05
C GLN A 235 9.91 -14.52 11.25
N ILE A 236 8.75 -14.83 10.66
CA ILE A 236 8.01 -13.92 9.79
C ILE A 236 6.58 -13.81 10.32
N PRO A 237 6.13 -12.60 10.72
CA PRO A 237 4.81 -12.40 11.31
C PRO A 237 3.70 -13.00 10.44
N THR A 238 2.86 -13.83 11.07
CA THR A 238 1.77 -14.54 10.38
C THR A 238 0.48 -14.43 11.18
N ILE A 239 -0.57 -13.97 10.54
CA ILE A 239 -1.92 -13.84 11.08
C ILE A 239 -2.81 -14.89 10.42
N LEU A 240 -3.51 -15.68 11.22
CA LEU A 240 -4.61 -16.54 10.78
C LEU A 240 -5.92 -15.87 11.18
N ALA A 241 -6.67 -15.40 10.20
CA ALA A 241 -8.00 -14.83 10.37
C ALA A 241 -9.04 -15.94 10.25
N THR A 242 -9.87 -16.14 11.29
CA THR A 242 -10.76 -17.31 11.35
C THR A 242 -12.09 -16.99 12.03
N CYS A 243 -13.13 -17.79 11.74
CA CYS A 243 -14.37 -17.82 12.51
C CYS A 243 -14.42 -19.01 13.49
N CYS A 244 -13.35 -19.78 13.60
CA CYS A 244 -13.27 -20.90 14.54
C CYS A 244 -13.06 -20.37 15.97
N ALA A 245 -14.06 -20.46 16.81
CA ALA A 245 -14.02 -19.98 18.20
C ALA A 245 -13.39 -20.98 19.17
N ASP A 246 -13.03 -22.19 18.75
CA ASP A 246 -12.42 -23.22 19.59
C ASP A 246 -11.02 -22.78 20.09
N PRO A 247 -10.88 -22.52 21.39
CA PRO A 247 -9.62 -22.02 21.97
C PRO A 247 -8.50 -23.06 21.89
N THR A 248 -8.83 -24.34 21.94
CA THR A 248 -7.86 -25.45 21.85
C THR A 248 -7.22 -25.51 20.48
N ARG A 249 -8.03 -25.42 19.42
CA ARG A 249 -7.53 -25.36 18.06
C ARG A 249 -6.72 -24.12 17.80
N GLN A 250 -7.17 -22.95 18.29
CA GLN A 250 -6.42 -21.71 18.14
C GLN A 250 -5.06 -21.74 18.90
N ALA A 251 -5.02 -22.40 20.08
CA ALA A 251 -3.81 -22.47 20.89
C ALA A 251 -2.65 -23.17 20.15
N ILE A 252 -2.93 -24.18 19.33
CA ILE A 252 -1.92 -24.91 18.55
C ILE A 252 -1.18 -23.96 17.59
N TYR A 253 -1.92 -23.10 16.89
CA TYR A 253 -1.32 -22.11 15.96
C TYR A 253 -0.59 -20.99 16.70
N ARG A 254 -1.10 -20.56 17.85
CA ARG A 254 -0.41 -19.58 18.69
C ARG A 254 0.93 -20.13 19.22
N GLN A 255 0.98 -21.40 19.62
CA GLN A 255 2.22 -22.08 20.01
C GLN A 255 3.21 -22.20 18.86
N ALA A 256 2.72 -22.39 17.63
CA ALA A 256 3.55 -22.38 16.42
C ALA A 256 4.11 -20.98 16.07
N GLY A 257 3.62 -19.91 16.75
CA GLY A 257 4.06 -18.53 16.51
C GLY A 257 3.09 -17.68 15.69
N CYS A 258 1.97 -18.25 15.26
CA CYS A 258 0.95 -17.48 14.54
C CYS A 258 0.12 -16.63 15.52
N ARG A 259 -0.25 -15.43 15.08
CA ARG A 259 -1.33 -14.68 15.69
C ARG A 259 -2.66 -15.17 15.12
N VAL A 260 -3.64 -15.44 15.98
CA VAL A 260 -4.98 -15.88 15.56
C VAL A 260 -5.99 -14.79 15.89
N ILE A 261 -6.65 -14.27 14.87
CA ILE A 261 -7.73 -13.28 14.98
C ILE A 261 -9.06 -14.02 14.73
N CYS A 262 -9.90 -14.09 15.77
CA CYS A 262 -11.24 -14.60 15.65
C CYS A 262 -12.19 -13.48 15.21
N LEU A 263 -13.02 -13.76 14.21
CA LEU A 263 -13.89 -12.83 13.52
C LEU A 263 -15.29 -13.41 13.38
N ASP A 264 -16.26 -12.55 13.21
CA ASP A 264 -17.62 -12.94 12.90
C ASP A 264 -17.70 -13.54 11.48
N LYS A 265 -18.80 -14.26 11.25
CA LYS A 265 -19.10 -14.86 9.98
C LYS A 265 -20.11 -14.01 9.20
N ARG A 266 -19.75 -13.65 7.98
CA ARG A 266 -20.63 -12.95 7.03
C ARG A 266 -20.73 -13.77 5.74
N ASN A 267 -21.93 -14.06 5.26
CA ASN A 267 -22.16 -14.85 4.04
C ASN A 267 -21.39 -16.18 3.99
N GLY A 268 -21.24 -16.86 5.14
CA GLY A 268 -20.51 -18.14 5.21
C GLY A 268 -19.00 -18.04 5.33
N HIS A 269 -18.42 -16.85 5.23
CA HIS A 269 -16.99 -16.56 5.27
C HIS A 269 -16.66 -15.58 6.39
N ILE A 270 -15.38 -15.27 6.54
CA ILE A 270 -14.85 -14.23 7.45
C ILE A 270 -15.45 -12.88 7.05
N ASP A 271 -15.90 -12.10 8.04
CA ASP A 271 -16.21 -10.67 7.80
C ASP A 271 -14.93 -9.89 7.51
N LEU A 272 -14.73 -9.55 6.22
CA LEU A 272 -13.54 -8.86 5.76
C LEU A 272 -13.51 -7.39 6.21
N VAL A 273 -14.67 -6.75 6.43
CA VAL A 273 -14.72 -5.38 6.97
C VAL A 273 -14.19 -5.37 8.40
N GLN A 274 -14.67 -6.28 9.25
CA GLN A 274 -14.16 -6.44 10.61
C GLN A 274 -12.66 -6.80 10.63
N LEU A 275 -12.20 -7.62 9.67
CA LEU A 275 -10.77 -7.92 9.53
C LEU A 275 -9.97 -6.65 9.24
N MET A 276 -10.40 -5.81 8.29
CA MET A 276 -9.69 -4.56 7.96
C MET A 276 -9.62 -3.62 9.16
N GLU A 277 -10.67 -3.52 9.97
CA GLU A 277 -10.68 -2.71 11.19
C GLU A 277 -9.63 -3.21 12.21
N LYS A 278 -9.58 -4.52 12.44
CA LYS A 278 -8.58 -5.10 13.36
C LYS A 278 -7.15 -4.94 12.86
N LEU A 279 -6.91 -5.12 11.57
CA LEU A 279 -5.59 -4.92 10.97
C LEU A 279 -5.15 -3.45 11.01
N GLY A 280 -6.08 -2.51 10.82
CA GLY A 280 -5.82 -1.08 10.96
C GLY A 280 -5.44 -0.68 12.40
N GLN A 281 -6.10 -1.26 13.41
CA GLN A 281 -5.72 -1.07 14.82
C GLN A 281 -4.29 -1.55 15.10
N GLU A 282 -3.80 -2.55 14.36
CA GLU A 282 -2.44 -3.06 14.41
C GLU A 282 -1.44 -2.29 13.55
N GLN A 283 -1.85 -1.13 13.02
CA GLN A 283 -1.03 -0.26 12.18
C GLN A 283 -0.57 -0.92 10.87
N ILE A 284 -1.32 -1.92 10.37
CA ILE A 284 -1.15 -2.43 9.01
C ILE A 284 -1.90 -1.47 8.08
N ASP A 285 -1.15 -0.66 7.35
CA ASP A 285 -1.70 0.43 6.52
C ASP A 285 -2.10 -0.02 5.11
N SER A 286 -1.56 -1.16 4.66
CA SER A 286 -1.75 -1.62 3.28
C SER A 286 -1.69 -3.15 3.18
N ILE A 287 -2.47 -3.70 2.25
CA ILE A 287 -2.55 -5.14 1.99
C ILE A 287 -2.46 -5.41 0.49
N LEU A 288 -1.51 -6.24 0.11
CA LEU A 288 -1.48 -6.89 -1.20
C LEU A 288 -2.32 -8.17 -1.12
N LEU A 289 -3.52 -8.14 -1.70
CA LEU A 289 -4.40 -9.30 -1.76
C LEU A 289 -4.00 -10.17 -2.96
N GLU A 290 -3.33 -11.28 -2.70
CA GLU A 290 -2.96 -12.31 -3.68
C GLU A 290 -3.88 -13.55 -3.54
N GLY A 291 -5.17 -13.31 -3.50
CA GLY A 291 -6.18 -14.37 -3.32
C GLY A 291 -6.49 -15.15 -4.59
N GLY A 292 -7.18 -16.29 -4.41
CA GLY A 292 -7.91 -16.95 -5.49
C GLY A 292 -9.25 -16.27 -5.74
N GLY A 293 -9.95 -16.68 -6.80
CA GLY A 293 -11.18 -16.04 -7.27
C GLY A 293 -12.27 -15.86 -6.22
N THR A 294 -12.44 -16.83 -5.32
CA THR A 294 -13.43 -16.78 -4.22
C THR A 294 -13.13 -15.66 -3.22
N LEU A 295 -11.86 -15.52 -2.78
CA LEU A 295 -11.50 -14.45 -1.84
C LEU A 295 -11.52 -13.07 -2.51
N ASN A 296 -11.10 -13.00 -3.78
CA ASN A 296 -11.16 -11.76 -4.56
C ASN A 296 -12.60 -11.28 -4.73
N TRP A 297 -13.55 -12.18 -5.02
CA TRP A 297 -14.97 -11.85 -5.05
C TRP A 297 -15.47 -11.34 -3.70
N ALA A 298 -15.22 -12.10 -2.62
CA ALA A 298 -15.64 -11.71 -1.27
C ALA A 298 -15.09 -10.34 -0.86
N ALA A 299 -13.86 -10.01 -1.24
CA ALA A 299 -13.25 -8.71 -0.98
C ALA A 299 -13.91 -7.56 -1.77
N LEU A 300 -14.24 -7.78 -3.04
CA LEU A 300 -15.00 -6.82 -3.84
C LEU A 300 -16.42 -6.63 -3.27
N GLU A 301 -17.15 -7.71 -3.02
CA GLU A 301 -18.50 -7.68 -2.46
C GLU A 301 -18.56 -7.00 -1.08
N SER A 302 -17.48 -7.08 -0.30
CA SER A 302 -17.37 -6.44 1.01
C SER A 302 -16.96 -4.94 0.94
N GLY A 303 -16.68 -4.39 -0.24
CA GLY A 303 -16.29 -2.99 -0.39
C GLY A 303 -14.88 -2.65 0.11
N VAL A 304 -14.00 -3.65 0.32
CA VAL A 304 -12.69 -3.43 0.97
C VAL A 304 -11.52 -3.26 -0.01
N VAL A 305 -11.75 -3.35 -1.31
CA VAL A 305 -10.69 -3.22 -2.34
C VAL A 305 -10.66 -1.79 -2.89
N GLN A 306 -9.52 -1.12 -2.84
CA GLN A 306 -9.34 0.21 -3.43
C GLN A 306 -8.71 0.16 -4.82
N GLN A 307 -7.86 -0.84 -5.08
CA GLN A 307 -7.11 -0.96 -6.33
C GLN A 307 -7.11 -2.39 -6.86
N VAL A 308 -7.07 -2.52 -8.17
CA VAL A 308 -6.81 -3.79 -8.88
C VAL A 308 -5.50 -3.68 -9.64
N GLN A 309 -4.66 -4.71 -9.55
CA GLN A 309 -3.44 -4.90 -10.32
C GLN A 309 -3.55 -6.21 -11.12
N ALA A 310 -3.92 -6.10 -12.39
CA ALA A 310 -4.07 -7.23 -13.30
C ALA A 310 -2.80 -7.41 -14.14
N TYR A 311 -2.04 -8.47 -13.89
CA TYR A 311 -0.91 -8.89 -14.72
C TYR A 311 -1.41 -9.85 -15.78
N ILE A 312 -1.33 -9.48 -17.04
CA ILE A 312 -1.88 -10.22 -18.17
C ILE A 312 -0.72 -10.77 -19.01
N ALA A 313 -0.63 -12.09 -19.10
CA ALA A 313 0.34 -12.76 -19.96
C ALA A 313 -0.26 -12.99 -21.36
N PRO A 314 0.52 -12.82 -22.45
CA PRO A 314 0.10 -13.09 -23.82
C PRO A 314 0.05 -14.61 -24.10
N LYS A 315 -0.82 -15.30 -23.35
CA LYS A 315 -1.04 -16.76 -23.41
C LYS A 315 -2.54 -17.06 -23.37
N LEU A 316 -2.93 -18.23 -23.84
CA LEU A 316 -4.27 -18.78 -23.73
C LEU A 316 -4.19 -20.16 -23.08
N PHE A 317 -4.98 -20.41 -22.03
CA PHE A 317 -5.06 -21.73 -21.40
C PHE A 317 -6.33 -22.48 -21.80
N GLY A 318 -7.42 -21.77 -22.05
CA GLY A 318 -8.73 -22.38 -22.28
C GLY A 318 -9.25 -23.12 -21.04
N GLY A 319 -10.20 -24.03 -21.27
CA GLY A 319 -10.80 -24.88 -20.23
C GLY A 319 -11.96 -24.18 -19.50
N GLN A 320 -13.15 -24.78 -19.60
CA GLN A 320 -14.36 -24.28 -18.94
C GLN A 320 -14.20 -24.22 -17.41
N GLU A 321 -13.62 -25.26 -16.83
CA GLU A 321 -13.41 -25.41 -15.37
C GLU A 321 -12.09 -24.77 -14.88
N ALA A 322 -11.30 -24.16 -15.78
CA ALA A 322 -10.09 -23.50 -15.38
C ALA A 322 -10.40 -22.21 -14.59
N LYS A 323 -9.75 -22.05 -13.43
CA LYS A 323 -10.00 -20.96 -12.47
C LYS A 323 -9.78 -19.59 -13.07
N THR A 324 -10.63 -18.64 -12.65
CA THR A 324 -10.57 -17.23 -13.03
C THR A 324 -10.15 -16.35 -11.85
N PRO A 325 -9.68 -15.10 -12.08
CA PRO A 325 -9.21 -14.24 -11.01
C PRO A 325 -10.33 -13.76 -10.07
N VAL A 326 -11.58 -13.70 -10.55
CA VAL A 326 -12.75 -13.32 -9.76
C VAL A 326 -13.87 -14.34 -10.02
N GLU A 327 -14.27 -15.04 -8.97
CA GLU A 327 -15.31 -16.08 -8.98
C GLU A 327 -16.48 -15.64 -8.09
N GLY A 328 -17.21 -16.57 -7.49
CA GLY A 328 -18.33 -16.31 -6.58
C GLY A 328 -19.68 -16.22 -7.29
N ALA A 329 -20.65 -15.50 -6.70
CA ALA A 329 -22.00 -15.42 -7.23
C ALA A 329 -22.09 -14.62 -8.54
N GLY A 330 -21.15 -13.72 -8.76
CA GLY A 330 -21.16 -12.80 -9.90
C GLY A 330 -22.24 -11.70 -9.79
N VAL A 331 -22.24 -10.80 -10.77
CA VAL A 331 -23.27 -9.76 -10.85
C VAL A 331 -24.40 -10.18 -11.79
N PRO A 332 -25.66 -9.86 -11.45
CA PRO A 332 -26.82 -10.35 -12.24
C PRO A 332 -26.98 -9.62 -13.58
N VAL A 333 -26.49 -8.40 -13.71
CA VAL A 333 -26.59 -7.56 -14.90
C VAL A 333 -25.33 -6.73 -15.09
N PRO A 334 -24.95 -6.35 -16.32
CA PRO A 334 -23.73 -5.56 -16.56
C PRO A 334 -23.68 -4.20 -15.81
N SER A 335 -24.83 -3.57 -15.56
CA SER A 335 -24.92 -2.30 -14.84
C SER A 335 -24.60 -2.42 -13.35
N ALA A 336 -24.62 -3.63 -12.78
CA ALA A 336 -24.24 -3.91 -11.38
C ALA A 336 -22.74 -4.23 -11.23
N ALA A 337 -21.95 -4.16 -12.31
CA ALA A 337 -20.53 -4.45 -12.25
C ALA A 337 -19.75 -3.44 -11.40
N PHE A 338 -18.74 -3.94 -10.70
CA PHE A 338 -17.70 -3.08 -10.13
C PHE A 338 -16.96 -2.40 -11.28
N ARG A 339 -16.94 -1.06 -11.29
CA ARG A 339 -16.28 -0.32 -12.35
C ARG A 339 -14.82 -0.07 -11.99
N LEU A 340 -13.98 -0.02 -13.02
CA LEU A 340 -12.57 0.32 -12.87
C LEU A 340 -12.34 1.67 -13.54
N LYS A 341 -11.71 2.60 -12.81
CA LYS A 341 -11.39 3.95 -13.29
C LYS A 341 -9.90 4.25 -13.15
N ASN A 342 -9.46 5.33 -13.77
CA ASN A 342 -8.08 5.81 -13.71
C ASN A 342 -7.06 4.71 -14.07
N SER A 343 -7.39 3.91 -15.08
CA SER A 343 -6.58 2.77 -15.50
C SER A 343 -5.26 3.22 -16.09
N ARG A 344 -4.16 2.68 -15.57
CA ARG A 344 -2.81 2.84 -16.09
C ARG A 344 -2.31 1.51 -16.64
N LEU A 345 -1.75 1.53 -17.83
CA LEU A 345 -1.16 0.39 -18.50
C LEU A 345 0.36 0.52 -18.51
N THR A 346 1.05 -0.56 -18.12
CA THR A 346 2.51 -0.65 -18.10
C THR A 346 2.95 -1.95 -18.77
N HIS A 347 3.90 -1.89 -19.68
CA HIS A 347 4.52 -3.08 -20.26
C HIS A 347 5.64 -3.58 -19.34
N LEU A 348 5.61 -4.86 -18.99
CA LEU A 348 6.61 -5.56 -18.20
C LEU A 348 7.23 -6.68 -19.04
N GLY A 349 8.10 -6.28 -19.98
CA GLY A 349 8.52 -7.16 -21.07
C GLY A 349 7.35 -7.44 -22.01
N GLU A 350 6.99 -8.70 -22.20
CA GLU A 350 5.85 -9.11 -23.03
C GLU A 350 4.52 -9.12 -22.23
N ASP A 351 4.57 -9.11 -20.90
CA ASP A 351 3.39 -9.06 -20.04
C ASP A 351 2.87 -7.62 -19.91
N ILE A 352 1.59 -7.48 -19.60
CA ILE A 352 0.94 -6.19 -19.40
C ILE A 352 0.43 -6.11 -17.98
N LEU A 353 0.76 -5.04 -17.26
CA LEU A 353 0.15 -4.67 -15.99
C LEU A 353 -0.91 -3.59 -16.25
N ILE A 354 -2.13 -3.83 -15.79
CA ILE A 354 -3.19 -2.83 -15.71
C ILE A 354 -3.48 -2.56 -14.24
N GLU A 355 -3.25 -1.32 -13.82
CA GLU A 355 -3.59 -0.82 -12.50
C GLU A 355 -4.83 0.08 -12.60
N SER A 356 -5.83 -0.17 -11.76
CA SER A 356 -7.08 0.60 -11.79
C SER A 356 -7.65 0.79 -10.39
N GLU A 357 -8.34 1.90 -10.17
CA GLU A 357 -9.12 2.14 -8.95
C GLU A 357 -10.48 1.45 -9.07
N VAL A 358 -10.97 0.90 -7.95
CA VAL A 358 -12.29 0.30 -7.90
C VAL A 358 -13.33 1.35 -7.57
N GLU A 359 -14.35 1.45 -8.42
CA GLU A 359 -15.55 2.25 -8.17
C GLU A 359 -16.71 1.32 -7.86
N TYR A 360 -17.22 1.44 -6.65
CA TYR A 360 -18.35 0.62 -6.19
C TYR A 360 -19.68 1.19 -6.71
N PRO A 361 -20.69 0.33 -7.04
CA PRO A 361 -22.03 0.80 -7.31
C PRO A 361 -22.61 1.50 -6.07
N CYS A 362 -23.39 2.57 -6.25
CA CYS A 362 -23.99 3.38 -5.16
C CYS A 362 -24.73 2.58 -4.08
N SER A 363 -25.14 1.35 -4.34
CA SER A 363 -25.78 0.45 -3.38
C SER A 363 -24.82 -0.18 -2.35
N LEU A 364 -23.51 0.02 -2.50
CA LEU A 364 -22.46 -0.51 -1.61
C LEU A 364 -21.70 0.59 -0.84
N GLU A 365 -22.11 1.84 -0.96
CA GLU A 365 -21.62 2.90 -0.08
C GLU A 365 -22.20 2.67 1.33
N LEU A 366 -21.44 1.99 2.17
CA LEU A 366 -21.71 1.71 3.58
C LEU A 366 -21.08 2.75 4.50
#